data_7fa0271efe8fe68411d78f6b15d377cc
#
_entry.id   7fa0271efe8fe68411d78f6b15d377cc
#
_cell.length_a   1.000
_cell.length_b   1.000
_cell.length_c   1.000
_cell.angle_alpha   90.00
_cell.angle_beta   90.00
_cell.angle_gamma   90.00
#
_symmetry.space_group_name_H-M   'P 1'
#
loop_
_entity.id
_entity.type
_entity.pdbx_description
1 polymer ?
#
loop_
_entity_poly.entity_id
_entity_poly.type
_entity_poly.pdbx_seq_one_letter_code
_entity_poly.pdbx_strand_id
1 'polypeptide(L)'
;MFRRVLWGLLVVIFAAQILAIGLNKIVPGEYYNLTDYERLTGKKITKFNEAPMLKEMVEKGLLPPVEERLPKNPVVVTPYEEIGQYGGTWRRVWFGLPDQPNVDKIAVEKLVMFDKTGGVILPNILEEWQVSSDGKTFVFKIREGLKWSDGVPVTTEDVRFWYEDILLDENLTPTIPSWLIAGGKPLKVEIVDKCTFKVNFEVPYPLFLYQLAYRGQGGYVFVVPSHYLKNFHPKYVPLEKLTQMAKEEGYDYWWQLFAAKGTNTNAWITNPELPVLYPWKLKKLTDSQLVIERNPYYFKVDPEGNQLPYIDEIVFYRIQDKQMALMKAM
;
A
#
# COMPACT_ATOMS: atom_id res chain seq x y z
N MET A 1 -45.44 12.54 40.93
CA MET A 1 -44.29 13.47 40.94
C MET A 1 -43.11 12.74 40.27
N PHE A 2 -43.03 12.76 38.93
CA PHE A 2 -42.06 12.01 38.15
C PHE A 2 -40.84 12.91 37.87
N ARG A 3 -39.69 12.57 38.40
CA ARG A 3 -38.39 13.17 38.05
C ARG A 3 -37.84 12.48 36.79
N ARG A 4 -37.88 13.18 35.66
CA ARG A 4 -37.17 12.81 34.44
C ARG A 4 -35.67 13.09 34.64
N VAL A 5 -34.85 12.03 34.63
CA VAL A 5 -33.39 12.13 34.55
C VAL A 5 -33.05 12.29 33.08
N LEU A 6 -32.62 13.50 32.68
CA LEU A 6 -32.01 13.76 31.37
C LEU A 6 -30.58 13.20 31.40
N TRP A 7 -30.31 12.18 30.61
CA TRP A 7 -28.96 11.78 30.27
C TRP A 7 -28.45 12.72 29.16
N GLY A 8 -27.62 13.69 29.54
CA GLY A 8 -26.89 14.50 28.58
C GLY A 8 -25.79 13.67 27.94
N LEU A 9 -25.93 13.45 26.65
CA LEU A 9 -24.84 12.95 25.81
C LEU A 9 -23.75 14.04 25.76
N LEU A 10 -22.68 13.87 26.52
CA LEU A 10 -21.47 14.72 26.41
C LEU A 10 -20.74 14.27 25.13
N VAL A 11 -21.08 14.93 24.01
CA VAL A 11 -20.26 14.87 22.80
C VAL A 11 -19.00 15.70 23.13
N VAL A 12 -17.94 15.03 23.51
CA VAL A 12 -16.61 15.64 23.62
C VAL A 12 -16.15 15.92 22.19
N ILE A 13 -16.40 17.14 21.72
CA ILE A 13 -15.78 17.66 20.51
C ILE A 13 -14.32 17.87 20.86
N PHE A 14 -13.46 16.86 20.54
CA PHE A 14 -12.04 17.07 20.46
C PHE A 14 -11.80 18.06 19.32
N ALA A 15 -11.43 19.28 19.65
CA ALA A 15 -10.82 20.20 18.71
C ALA A 15 -9.44 19.62 18.34
N ALA A 16 -9.43 18.61 17.45
CA ALA A 16 -8.23 18.20 16.77
C ALA A 16 -7.76 19.39 15.95
N GLN A 17 -6.60 19.94 16.25
CA GLN A 17 -5.93 20.81 15.30
C GLN A 17 -5.69 19.94 14.06
N ILE A 18 -6.53 20.12 13.05
CA ILE A 18 -6.31 19.60 11.72
C ILE A 18 -5.04 20.30 11.24
N LEU A 19 -3.90 19.69 11.45
CA LEU A 19 -2.75 19.94 10.60
C LEU A 19 -3.21 19.43 9.23
N ALA A 20 -3.79 20.34 8.44
CA ALA A 20 -4.04 20.14 7.03
C ALA A 20 -2.65 20.05 6.36
N ILE A 21 -2.05 18.87 6.45
CA ILE A 21 -0.76 18.57 5.87
C ILE A 21 -1.06 18.07 4.46
N GLY A 22 -1.41 19.01 3.61
CA GLY A 22 -1.54 18.83 2.19
C GLY A 22 -0.99 20.06 1.50
N LEU A 23 -0.67 19.95 0.23
CA LEU A 23 -0.30 21.10 -0.57
C LEU A 23 -1.53 22.01 -0.71
N ASN A 24 -1.35 23.29 -0.49
CA ASN A 24 -2.41 24.31 -0.63
C ASN A 24 -2.52 24.89 -2.05
N LYS A 25 -1.71 24.38 -2.98
CA LYS A 25 -1.70 24.71 -4.40
C LYS A 25 -1.28 23.48 -5.21
N ILE A 26 -1.59 23.48 -6.50
CA ILE A 26 -1.13 22.43 -7.40
C ILE A 26 0.35 22.60 -7.69
N VAL A 27 1.08 21.52 -7.53
CA VAL A 27 2.52 21.41 -7.79
C VAL A 27 2.74 20.25 -8.75
N PRO A 28 3.48 20.41 -9.84
CA PRO A 28 3.79 19.33 -10.77
C PRO A 28 4.53 18.17 -10.09
N GLY A 29 4.15 16.93 -10.42
CA GLY A 29 4.74 15.70 -9.88
C GLY A 29 4.29 15.32 -8.48
N GLU A 30 3.20 15.92 -7.96
CA GLU A 30 2.72 15.66 -6.59
C GLU A 30 1.39 14.91 -6.56
N TYR A 31 1.02 14.48 -5.36
CA TYR A 31 -0.11 13.58 -5.06
C TYR A 31 -1.19 14.34 -4.30
N TYR A 32 -2.44 14.18 -4.73
CA TYR A 32 -3.61 14.81 -4.12
C TYR A 32 -4.74 13.80 -3.96
N ASN A 33 -5.55 13.92 -2.92
CA ASN A 33 -6.87 13.31 -3.00
C ASN A 33 -7.65 13.94 -4.15
N LEU A 34 -8.50 13.19 -4.82
CA LEU A 34 -9.36 13.73 -5.89
C LEU A 34 -10.14 14.98 -5.42
N THR A 35 -10.73 14.90 -4.23
CA THR A 35 -11.47 16.00 -3.64
C THR A 35 -10.63 17.26 -3.40
N ASP A 36 -9.37 17.10 -3.00
CA ASP A 36 -8.43 18.20 -2.83
C ASP A 36 -7.98 18.78 -4.17
N TYR A 37 -7.71 17.92 -5.15
CA TYR A 37 -7.36 18.34 -6.50
C TYR A 37 -8.49 19.20 -7.12
N GLU A 38 -9.73 18.71 -7.05
CA GLU A 38 -10.90 19.42 -7.55
C GLU A 38 -11.12 20.77 -6.84
N ARG A 39 -10.97 20.80 -5.52
CA ARG A 39 -11.08 22.02 -4.71
C ARG A 39 -10.01 23.06 -5.09
N LEU A 40 -8.77 22.61 -5.30
CA LEU A 40 -7.64 23.51 -5.62
C LEU A 40 -7.66 24.01 -7.06
N THR A 41 -8.17 23.23 -8.00
CA THR A 41 -8.19 23.60 -9.44
C THR A 41 -9.52 24.19 -9.89
N GLY A 42 -10.61 23.93 -9.18
CA GLY A 42 -11.99 24.17 -9.65
C GLY A 42 -12.44 23.23 -10.77
N LYS A 43 -11.62 22.26 -11.18
CA LYS A 43 -11.93 21.28 -12.23
C LYS A 43 -12.39 19.98 -11.61
N LYS A 44 -13.46 19.39 -12.17
CA LYS A 44 -13.95 18.06 -11.75
C LYS A 44 -13.49 16.98 -12.71
N ILE A 45 -13.06 15.86 -12.17
CA ILE A 45 -12.80 14.63 -12.92
C ILE A 45 -14.06 13.79 -12.86
N THR A 46 -14.88 13.84 -13.92
CA THR A 46 -16.20 13.20 -13.97
C THR A 46 -16.20 11.87 -14.70
N LYS A 47 -15.10 11.53 -15.35
CA LYS A 47 -14.93 10.29 -16.11
C LYS A 47 -13.55 9.72 -15.84
N PHE A 48 -13.49 8.40 -15.66
CA PHE A 48 -12.24 7.67 -15.59
C PHE A 48 -12.00 6.88 -16.87
N ASN A 49 -10.72 6.71 -17.19
CA ASN A 49 -10.29 5.97 -18.36
C ASN A 49 -9.29 4.88 -17.92
N GLU A 50 -9.22 3.83 -18.70
CA GLU A 50 -8.33 2.69 -18.46
C GLU A 50 -7.42 2.43 -19.67
N ALA A 51 -6.31 1.71 -19.45
CA ALA A 51 -5.42 1.31 -20.52
C ALA A 51 -6.18 0.41 -21.54
N PRO A 52 -5.85 0.48 -22.84
CA PRO A 52 -6.51 -0.33 -23.88
C PRO A 52 -6.53 -1.83 -23.57
N MET A 53 -5.43 -2.38 -22.99
CA MET A 53 -5.38 -3.78 -22.59
C MET A 53 -6.38 -4.13 -21.48
N LEU A 54 -6.68 -3.23 -20.56
CA LEU A 54 -7.67 -3.46 -19.51
C LEU A 54 -9.09 -3.29 -20.06
N LYS A 55 -9.29 -2.33 -20.96
CA LYS A 55 -10.57 -2.15 -21.65
C LYS A 55 -10.98 -3.42 -22.41
N GLU A 56 -10.05 -4.06 -23.09
CA GLU A 56 -10.29 -5.35 -23.75
C GLU A 56 -10.75 -6.44 -22.76
N MET A 57 -10.16 -6.46 -21.53
CA MET A 57 -10.59 -7.38 -20.48
C MET A 57 -11.99 -7.07 -19.94
N VAL A 58 -12.32 -5.78 -19.80
CA VAL A 58 -13.69 -5.34 -19.43
C VAL A 58 -14.70 -5.75 -20.48
N GLU A 59 -14.42 -5.53 -21.77
CA GLU A 59 -15.27 -5.92 -22.88
C GLU A 59 -15.52 -7.45 -22.95
N LYS A 60 -14.53 -8.24 -22.51
CA LYS A 60 -14.64 -9.71 -22.36
C LYS A 60 -15.32 -10.17 -21.07
N GLY A 61 -15.70 -9.26 -20.18
CA GLY A 61 -16.28 -9.58 -18.87
C GLY A 61 -15.27 -10.19 -17.86
N LEU A 62 -13.96 -10.04 -18.07
CA LEU A 62 -12.90 -10.55 -17.21
C LEU A 62 -12.52 -9.56 -16.09
N LEU A 63 -12.85 -8.28 -16.26
CA LEU A 63 -12.67 -7.22 -15.26
C LEU A 63 -13.95 -6.38 -15.19
N PRO A 64 -14.27 -5.80 -14.01
CA PRO A 64 -15.30 -4.77 -13.92
C PRO A 64 -14.81 -3.46 -14.56
N PRO A 65 -15.73 -2.52 -14.89
CA PRO A 65 -15.39 -1.18 -15.35
C PRO A 65 -14.42 -0.45 -14.41
N VAL A 66 -13.67 0.52 -14.93
CA VAL A 66 -12.64 1.24 -14.15
C VAL A 66 -13.22 1.96 -12.92
N GLU A 67 -14.45 2.48 -13.03
CA GLU A 67 -15.16 3.14 -11.93
C GLU A 67 -15.41 2.23 -10.74
N GLU A 68 -15.61 0.93 -10.98
CA GLU A 68 -15.79 -0.08 -9.93
C GLU A 68 -14.45 -0.57 -9.36
N ARG A 69 -13.34 -0.33 -10.05
CA ARG A 69 -12.00 -0.73 -9.63
C ARG A 69 -11.27 0.33 -8.80
N LEU A 70 -11.59 1.60 -9.02
CA LEU A 70 -11.03 2.72 -8.29
C LEU A 70 -11.70 2.91 -6.92
N PRO A 71 -11.00 3.45 -5.91
CA PRO A 71 -11.62 3.90 -4.67
C PRO A 71 -12.50 5.13 -4.92
N LYS A 72 -13.39 5.44 -3.98
CA LYS A 72 -14.28 6.63 -4.06
C LYS A 72 -13.52 7.95 -4.22
N ASN A 73 -12.35 8.03 -3.62
CA ASN A 73 -11.49 9.22 -3.64
C ASN A 73 -10.06 8.79 -4.08
N PRO A 74 -9.82 8.53 -5.37
CA PRO A 74 -8.51 8.11 -5.85
C PRO A 74 -7.43 9.19 -5.64
N VAL A 75 -6.17 8.79 -5.70
CA VAL A 75 -5.07 9.75 -5.71
C VAL A 75 -4.90 10.31 -7.12
N VAL A 76 -4.95 11.63 -7.25
CA VAL A 76 -4.59 12.33 -8.47
C VAL A 76 -3.10 12.65 -8.46
N VAL A 77 -2.37 12.16 -9.46
CA VAL A 77 -0.94 12.42 -9.64
C VAL A 77 -0.78 13.45 -10.75
N THR A 78 -0.29 14.62 -10.39
CA THR A 78 -0.04 15.68 -11.39
C THR A 78 1.23 15.36 -12.17
N PRO A 79 1.25 15.48 -13.51
CA PRO A 79 2.47 15.26 -14.30
C PRO A 79 3.50 16.35 -14.05
N TYR A 80 4.77 16.06 -14.32
CA TYR A 80 5.81 17.08 -14.32
C TYR A 80 5.68 18.03 -15.51
N GLU A 81 5.40 17.51 -16.69
CA GLU A 81 5.31 18.24 -17.94
C GLU A 81 3.95 18.03 -18.59
N GLU A 82 3.63 16.81 -19.03
CA GLU A 82 2.41 16.47 -19.77
C GLU A 82 1.81 15.13 -19.34
N ILE A 83 0.58 14.91 -19.75
CA ILE A 83 -0.14 13.64 -19.57
C ILE A 83 0.55 12.57 -20.42
N GLY A 84 0.82 11.42 -19.83
CA GLY A 84 1.46 10.30 -20.51
C GLY A 84 0.52 9.53 -21.44
N GLN A 85 1.10 8.62 -22.20
CA GLN A 85 0.36 7.74 -23.12
C GLN A 85 0.43 6.30 -22.62
N TYR A 86 -0.69 5.58 -22.76
CA TYR A 86 -0.76 4.18 -22.43
C TYR A 86 0.02 3.29 -23.37
N GLY A 87 0.59 2.23 -22.82
CA GLY A 87 1.19 1.15 -23.58
C GLY A 87 2.69 1.00 -23.35
N GLY A 88 3.23 0.03 -24.05
CA GLY A 88 4.66 -0.23 -24.13
C GLY A 88 5.25 -1.02 -22.96
N THR A 89 6.52 -1.31 -23.14
CA THR A 89 7.33 -2.09 -22.20
C THR A 89 8.57 -1.31 -21.80
N TRP A 90 8.75 -1.08 -20.50
CA TRP A 90 9.98 -0.49 -20.00
C TRP A 90 11.02 -1.61 -19.75
N ARG A 91 12.15 -1.54 -20.45
CA ARG A 91 13.23 -2.52 -20.33
C ARG A 91 14.30 -2.01 -19.39
N ARG A 92 14.65 -2.83 -18.41
CA ARG A 92 15.66 -2.52 -17.39
C ARG A 92 16.62 -3.71 -17.24
N VAL A 93 17.70 -3.49 -16.52
CA VAL A 93 18.61 -4.54 -16.07
C VAL A 93 18.60 -4.65 -14.56
N TRP A 94 18.89 -5.85 -14.02
CA TRP A 94 19.02 -6.09 -12.60
C TRP A 94 20.00 -7.24 -12.31
N PHE A 95 20.51 -7.33 -11.08
CA PHE A 95 21.46 -8.35 -10.66
C PHE A 95 20.81 -9.56 -9.97
N GLY A 96 19.51 -9.73 -10.08
CA GLY A 96 18.75 -10.77 -9.41
C GLY A 96 18.20 -10.33 -8.06
N LEU A 97 17.72 -11.27 -7.23
CA LEU A 97 17.02 -10.98 -5.96
C LEU A 97 17.79 -10.06 -5.00
N PRO A 98 19.13 -10.09 -4.87
CA PRO A 98 19.84 -9.11 -4.05
C PRO A 98 19.69 -7.65 -4.51
N ASP A 99 19.28 -7.42 -5.76
CA ASP A 99 19.00 -6.10 -6.34
C ASP A 99 17.52 -5.72 -6.29
N GLN A 100 16.72 -6.38 -5.45
CA GLN A 100 15.31 -6.05 -5.22
C GLN A 100 15.07 -4.55 -4.96
N PRO A 101 15.93 -3.80 -4.23
CA PRO A 101 15.75 -2.36 -4.07
C PRO A 101 15.68 -1.57 -5.38
N ASN A 102 16.25 -2.07 -6.49
CA ASN A 102 16.12 -1.46 -7.81
C ASN A 102 14.69 -1.59 -8.36
N VAL A 103 14.00 -2.68 -8.03
CA VAL A 103 12.59 -2.91 -8.40
C VAL A 103 11.65 -2.13 -7.47
N ASP A 104 11.91 -2.12 -6.17
CA ASP A 104 11.11 -1.41 -5.18
C ASP A 104 11.03 0.09 -5.42
N LYS A 105 12.11 0.69 -5.90
CA LYS A 105 12.18 2.14 -6.16
C LYS A 105 11.07 2.67 -7.06
N ILE A 106 10.56 1.82 -7.95
CA ILE A 106 9.57 2.22 -8.95
C ILE A 106 8.18 1.66 -8.69
N ALA A 107 8.03 0.72 -7.74
CA ALA A 107 6.80 0.00 -7.54
C ALA A 107 6.20 0.19 -6.14
N VAL A 108 7.01 0.17 -5.07
CA VAL A 108 6.50 0.07 -3.71
C VAL A 108 5.72 1.29 -3.28
N GLU A 109 4.48 1.07 -2.90
CA GLU A 109 3.59 2.06 -2.29
C GLU A 109 3.71 2.05 -0.76
N LYS A 110 3.37 3.18 -0.14
CA LYS A 110 3.41 3.36 1.31
C LYS A 110 2.10 3.92 1.81
N LEU A 111 1.90 3.90 3.11
CA LEU A 111 0.69 4.44 3.72
C LEU A 111 0.51 5.93 3.40
N VAL A 112 1.58 6.69 3.51
CA VAL A 112 1.67 8.11 3.15
C VAL A 112 2.96 8.35 2.36
N MET A 113 3.06 9.44 1.65
CA MET A 113 4.22 9.77 0.81
C MET A 113 4.87 11.08 1.27
N PHE A 114 6.15 11.27 0.99
CA PHE A 114 6.75 12.59 1.01
C PHE A 114 6.41 13.36 -0.27
N ASP A 115 6.27 14.68 -0.13
CA ASP A 115 6.40 15.55 -1.28
C ASP A 115 7.84 15.51 -1.83
N LYS A 116 8.08 16.07 -3.01
CA LYS A 116 9.42 16.09 -3.64
C LYS A 116 10.50 16.81 -2.84
N THR A 117 10.13 17.64 -1.87
CA THR A 117 11.06 18.33 -0.97
C THR A 117 11.40 17.52 0.27
N GLY A 118 10.62 16.50 0.58
CA GLY A 118 10.71 15.72 1.83
C GLY A 118 10.17 16.46 3.06
N GLY A 119 9.54 17.62 2.88
CA GLY A 119 9.06 18.47 3.97
C GLY A 119 7.59 18.28 4.31
N VAL A 120 6.79 17.78 3.36
CA VAL A 120 5.34 17.61 3.52
C VAL A 120 4.97 16.15 3.37
N ILE A 121 4.07 15.67 4.25
CA ILE A 121 3.50 14.34 4.12
C ILE A 121 2.21 14.44 3.28
N LEU A 122 2.12 13.58 2.27
CA LEU A 122 1.03 13.54 1.30
C LEU A 122 0.18 12.27 1.46
N PRO A 123 -1.13 12.32 1.12
CA PRO A 123 -1.99 11.15 1.14
C PRO A 123 -1.55 10.11 0.10
N ASN A 124 -1.74 8.83 0.44
CA ASN A 124 -1.48 7.73 -0.47
C ASN A 124 -2.47 6.57 -0.21
N ILE A 125 -2.05 5.42 0.34
CA ILE A 125 -2.96 4.36 0.81
C ILE A 125 -3.89 4.93 1.87
N LEU A 126 -3.37 5.73 2.81
CA LEU A 126 -4.21 6.52 3.71
C LEU A 126 -4.75 7.76 2.97
N GLU A 127 -6.05 7.94 3.08
CA GLU A 127 -6.76 9.12 2.53
C GLU A 127 -6.53 10.35 3.41
N GLU A 128 -6.61 10.16 4.73
CA GLU A 128 -6.44 11.21 5.73
C GLU A 128 -5.96 10.65 7.06
N TRP A 129 -5.47 11.54 7.91
CA TRP A 129 -5.08 11.22 9.28
C TRP A 129 -5.25 12.39 10.22
N GLN A 130 -5.37 12.10 11.51
CA GLN A 130 -5.40 13.08 12.60
C GLN A 130 -4.39 12.66 13.67
N VAL A 131 -3.76 13.65 14.30
CA VAL A 131 -2.85 13.45 15.42
C VAL A 131 -3.44 14.14 16.65
N SER A 132 -3.49 13.46 17.79
CA SER A 132 -3.94 14.04 19.04
C SER A 132 -3.03 15.18 19.47
N SER A 133 -3.56 16.12 20.24
CA SER A 133 -2.81 17.30 20.73
C SER A 133 -1.58 16.95 21.58
N ASP A 134 -1.60 15.78 22.23
CA ASP A 134 -0.48 15.25 23.00
C ASP A 134 0.52 14.44 22.16
N GLY A 135 0.27 14.28 20.86
CA GLY A 135 1.14 13.58 19.92
C GLY A 135 1.28 12.07 20.14
N LYS A 136 0.35 11.45 20.90
CA LYS A 136 0.40 10.02 21.23
C LYS A 136 -0.53 9.15 20.39
N THR A 137 -1.64 9.70 19.92
CA THR A 137 -2.66 8.98 19.15
C THR A 137 -2.72 9.48 17.72
N PHE A 138 -2.67 8.54 16.80
CA PHE A 138 -2.83 8.78 15.37
C PHE A 138 -4.09 8.05 14.91
N VAL A 139 -5.03 8.77 14.32
CA VAL A 139 -6.23 8.21 13.71
C VAL A 139 -6.00 8.21 12.19
N PHE A 140 -6.12 7.05 11.57
CA PHE A 140 -5.86 6.85 10.15
C PHE A 140 -7.10 6.38 9.43
N LYS A 141 -7.32 6.87 8.22
CA LYS A 141 -8.39 6.43 7.34
C LYS A 141 -7.82 5.87 6.04
N ILE A 142 -8.05 4.59 5.79
CA ILE A 142 -7.79 3.92 4.51
C ILE A 142 -8.81 4.45 3.49
N ARG A 143 -8.42 4.57 2.22
CA ARG A 143 -9.32 4.99 1.14
C ARG A 143 -10.50 4.03 1.02
N GLU A 144 -11.71 4.56 1.09
CA GLU A 144 -12.91 3.75 0.94
C GLU A 144 -13.01 3.20 -0.49
N GLY A 145 -13.17 1.89 -0.61
CA GLY A 145 -13.25 1.20 -1.89
C GLY A 145 -11.88 0.85 -2.52
N LEU A 146 -10.77 1.09 -1.80
CA LEU A 146 -9.45 0.59 -2.21
C LEU A 146 -9.48 -0.93 -2.32
N LYS A 147 -8.82 -1.48 -3.34
CA LYS A 147 -8.79 -2.92 -3.62
C LYS A 147 -7.35 -3.41 -3.81
N TRP A 148 -7.11 -4.64 -3.40
CA TRP A 148 -5.93 -5.39 -3.75
C TRP A 148 -5.90 -5.70 -5.26
N SER A 149 -4.75 -6.11 -5.78
CA SER A 149 -4.56 -6.42 -7.22
C SER A 149 -5.40 -7.59 -7.75
N ASP A 150 -6.01 -8.36 -6.87
CA ASP A 150 -6.97 -9.42 -7.17
C ASP A 150 -8.45 -8.97 -7.07
N GLY A 151 -8.67 -7.70 -6.72
CA GLY A 151 -10.00 -7.10 -6.61
C GLY A 151 -10.66 -7.21 -5.24
N VAL A 152 -10.05 -7.88 -4.27
CA VAL A 152 -10.56 -7.96 -2.90
C VAL A 152 -10.44 -6.60 -2.22
N PRO A 153 -11.50 -6.10 -1.52
CA PRO A 153 -11.44 -4.83 -0.83
C PRO A 153 -10.38 -4.80 0.28
N VAL A 154 -9.63 -3.70 0.36
CA VAL A 154 -8.76 -3.38 1.49
C VAL A 154 -9.61 -2.81 2.63
N THR A 155 -9.44 -3.36 3.82
CA THR A 155 -10.16 -2.92 5.01
C THR A 155 -9.27 -2.93 6.25
N THR A 156 -9.79 -2.44 7.36
CA THR A 156 -9.09 -2.52 8.66
C THR A 156 -8.92 -3.95 9.18
N GLU A 157 -9.56 -4.96 8.58
CA GLU A 157 -9.25 -6.36 8.83
C GLU A 157 -7.81 -6.72 8.42
N ASP A 158 -7.29 -6.09 7.35
CA ASP A 158 -5.91 -6.23 6.91
C ASP A 158 -4.92 -5.63 7.94
N VAL A 159 -5.34 -4.53 8.60
CA VAL A 159 -4.58 -3.89 9.69
C VAL A 159 -4.62 -4.73 10.96
N ARG A 160 -5.82 -5.23 11.34
CA ARG A 160 -5.99 -6.11 12.50
C ARG A 160 -5.14 -7.37 12.38
N PHE A 161 -5.19 -8.02 11.20
CA PHE A 161 -4.41 -9.22 10.93
C PHE A 161 -2.90 -8.93 11.02
N TRP A 162 -2.42 -7.83 10.44
CA TRP A 162 -1.02 -7.43 10.58
C TRP A 162 -0.63 -7.24 12.06
N TYR A 163 -1.47 -6.55 12.82
CA TYR A 163 -1.15 -6.25 14.22
C TYR A 163 -1.20 -7.47 15.12
N GLU A 164 -2.34 -8.18 15.11
CA GLU A 164 -2.57 -9.29 16.04
C GLU A 164 -1.87 -10.59 15.64
N ASP A 165 -1.83 -10.88 14.33
CA ASP A 165 -1.43 -12.19 13.84
C ASP A 165 -0.01 -12.18 13.23
N ILE A 166 0.59 -11.01 12.96
CA ILE A 166 1.97 -10.91 12.47
C ILE A 166 2.86 -10.19 13.48
N LEU A 167 2.51 -8.95 13.88
CA LEU A 167 3.37 -8.15 14.74
C LEU A 167 3.51 -8.74 16.16
N LEU A 168 2.44 -9.31 16.70
CA LEU A 168 2.42 -9.89 18.04
C LEU A 168 2.71 -11.40 18.05
N ASP A 169 2.91 -12.05 16.92
CA ASP A 169 3.33 -13.46 16.84
C ASP A 169 4.87 -13.55 16.94
N GLU A 170 5.37 -14.26 17.95
CA GLU A 170 6.81 -14.38 18.22
C GLU A 170 7.58 -15.16 17.14
N ASN A 171 6.90 -16.04 16.36
CA ASN A 171 7.54 -16.75 15.25
C ASN A 171 7.71 -15.84 14.02
N LEU A 172 6.72 -14.95 13.78
CA LEU A 172 6.73 -14.04 12.63
C LEU A 172 7.49 -12.75 12.93
N THR A 173 7.40 -12.27 14.17
CA THR A 173 8.07 -11.05 14.64
C THR A 173 8.81 -11.31 15.96
N PRO A 174 9.93 -12.04 15.93
CA PRO A 174 10.70 -12.35 17.15
C PRO A 174 11.18 -11.10 17.91
N THR A 175 11.32 -9.99 17.18
CA THR A 175 11.69 -8.70 17.75
C THR A 175 10.89 -7.60 17.06
N ILE A 176 10.07 -6.89 17.84
CA ILE A 176 9.29 -5.75 17.33
C ILE A 176 10.27 -4.66 16.85
N PRO A 177 10.14 -4.16 15.61
CA PRO A 177 10.99 -3.10 15.08
C PRO A 177 11.02 -1.86 15.98
N SER A 178 12.20 -1.33 16.25
CA SER A 178 12.41 -0.22 17.20
C SER A 178 11.59 1.03 16.89
N TRP A 179 11.30 1.30 15.61
CA TRP A 179 10.48 2.44 15.20
C TRP A 179 8.97 2.27 15.49
N LEU A 180 8.54 1.07 15.88
CA LEU A 180 7.19 0.80 16.40
C LEU A 180 7.12 0.88 17.94
N ILE A 181 8.25 1.27 18.58
CA ILE A 181 8.38 1.38 20.03
C ILE A 181 8.61 2.84 20.40
N ALA A 182 7.84 3.35 21.35
CA ALA A 182 8.07 4.66 21.96
C ALA A 182 7.87 4.56 23.48
N GLY A 183 8.78 5.21 24.25
CA GLY A 183 8.76 5.09 25.72
C GLY A 183 9.00 3.68 26.25
N GLY A 184 9.73 2.84 25.48
CA GLY A 184 10.05 1.46 25.86
C GLY A 184 8.90 0.47 25.65
N LYS A 185 7.76 0.90 25.07
CA LYS A 185 6.61 0.05 24.79
C LYS A 185 6.22 0.09 23.30
N PRO A 186 5.80 -1.04 22.72
CA PRO A 186 5.30 -1.07 21.37
C PRO A 186 3.97 -0.30 21.24
N LEU A 187 3.70 0.15 20.03
CA LEU A 187 2.41 0.74 19.68
C LEU A 187 1.24 -0.22 19.98
N LYS A 188 0.04 0.36 20.13
CA LYS A 188 -1.22 -0.38 20.16
C LYS A 188 -2.11 0.06 19.01
N VAL A 189 -2.75 -0.89 18.36
CA VAL A 189 -3.73 -0.64 17.29
C VAL A 189 -5.14 -0.87 17.82
N GLU A 190 -6.05 0.03 17.46
CA GLU A 190 -7.48 -0.05 17.75
C GLU A 190 -8.26 0.10 16.43
N ILE A 191 -9.11 -0.85 16.11
CA ILE A 191 -9.99 -0.78 14.95
C ILE A 191 -11.24 0.01 15.33
N VAL A 192 -11.56 1.04 14.53
CA VAL A 192 -12.73 1.91 14.75
C VAL A 192 -13.89 1.47 13.87
N ASP A 193 -13.62 1.32 12.57
CA ASP A 193 -14.58 0.86 11.57
C ASP A 193 -13.86 0.18 10.40
N LYS A 194 -14.56 -0.10 9.29
CA LYS A 194 -14.00 -0.81 8.13
C LYS A 194 -12.86 -0.10 7.42
N CYS A 195 -12.71 1.22 7.61
CA CYS A 195 -11.67 2.02 6.96
C CYS A 195 -10.83 2.82 7.96
N THR A 196 -11.24 2.90 9.24
CA THR A 196 -10.60 3.74 10.25
C THR A 196 -9.98 2.91 11.36
N PHE A 197 -8.73 3.21 11.69
CA PHE A 197 -8.00 2.60 12.81
C PHE A 197 -7.17 3.67 13.54
N LYS A 198 -6.81 3.38 14.79
CA LYS A 198 -5.94 4.22 15.60
C LYS A 198 -4.65 3.49 15.91
N VAL A 199 -3.59 4.27 16.02
CA VAL A 199 -2.29 3.85 16.56
C VAL A 199 -1.99 4.69 17.79
N ASN A 200 -1.73 4.02 18.91
CA ASN A 200 -1.50 4.66 20.20
C ASN A 200 -0.10 4.33 20.71
N PHE A 201 0.62 5.35 21.18
CA PHE A 201 1.91 5.24 21.87
C PHE A 201 1.79 5.70 23.32
N GLU A 202 2.65 5.18 24.19
CA GLU A 202 2.70 5.59 25.62
C GLU A 202 3.25 7.02 25.80
N VAL A 203 4.08 7.48 24.87
CA VAL A 203 4.69 8.80 24.87
C VAL A 203 4.49 9.50 23.52
N PRO A 204 4.61 10.84 23.42
CA PRO A 204 4.53 11.54 22.13
C PRO A 204 5.55 10.99 21.11
N TYR A 205 5.09 10.79 19.86
CA TYR A 205 5.95 10.33 18.78
C TYR A 205 5.83 11.21 17.52
N PRO A 206 6.39 12.42 17.51
CA PRO A 206 6.20 13.38 16.43
C PRO A 206 6.73 12.93 15.06
N LEU A 207 7.68 12.01 15.03
CA LEU A 207 8.26 11.50 13.78
C LEU A 207 7.53 10.30 13.20
N PHE A 208 6.45 9.82 13.79
CA PHE A 208 5.79 8.58 13.35
C PHE A 208 5.28 8.65 11.90
N LEU A 209 4.66 9.76 11.49
CA LEU A 209 4.24 9.95 10.09
C LEU A 209 5.42 9.92 9.11
N TYR A 210 6.55 10.49 9.50
CA TYR A 210 7.77 10.45 8.70
C TYR A 210 8.31 9.01 8.57
N GLN A 211 8.21 8.20 9.63
CA GLN A 211 8.56 6.77 9.55
C GLN A 211 7.66 6.04 8.55
N LEU A 212 6.36 6.33 8.52
CA LEU A 212 5.42 5.72 7.56
C LEU A 212 5.70 6.13 6.12
N ALA A 213 6.19 7.34 5.89
CA ALA A 213 6.57 7.84 4.57
C ALA A 213 7.97 7.38 4.13
N TYR A 214 8.83 6.96 5.10
CA TYR A 214 10.21 6.55 4.81
C TYR A 214 10.24 5.22 4.06
N ARG A 215 11.11 5.14 3.03
CA ARG A 215 11.29 3.93 2.25
C ARG A 215 11.93 2.81 3.08
N GLY A 216 11.40 1.60 2.98
CA GLY A 216 11.85 0.42 3.72
C GLY A 216 11.17 0.22 5.07
N GLN A 217 10.49 1.23 5.59
CA GLN A 217 9.73 1.13 6.84
C GLN A 217 8.23 0.90 6.60
N GLY A 218 7.71 1.36 5.46
CA GLY A 218 6.28 1.38 5.16
C GLY A 218 5.77 0.32 4.18
N GLY A 219 6.65 -0.55 3.62
CA GLY A 219 6.19 -1.67 2.79
C GLY A 219 5.38 -2.63 3.64
N TYR A 220 4.43 -3.36 3.25
CA TYR A 220 3.62 -4.35 3.98
C TYR A 220 3.50 -4.17 5.52
N VAL A 221 3.60 -2.95 6.02
CA VAL A 221 3.41 -2.62 7.41
C VAL A 221 2.04 -1.98 7.56
N PHE A 222 1.29 -2.39 8.55
CA PHE A 222 -0.10 -2.03 8.84
C PHE A 222 -1.14 -2.61 7.87
N VAL A 223 -0.87 -2.71 6.56
CA VAL A 223 -1.84 -3.21 5.59
C VAL A 223 -1.24 -4.37 4.81
N VAL A 224 -1.73 -5.58 5.04
CA VAL A 224 -1.29 -6.81 4.37
C VAL A 224 -2.51 -7.58 3.84
N PRO A 225 -2.42 -8.34 2.75
CA PRO A 225 -3.57 -9.06 2.18
C PRO A 225 -4.02 -10.21 3.08
N SER A 226 -4.81 -9.90 4.10
CA SER A 226 -5.24 -10.84 5.13
C SER A 226 -6.02 -12.02 4.56
N HIS A 227 -6.86 -11.80 3.54
CA HIS A 227 -7.62 -12.84 2.85
C HIS A 227 -6.72 -13.91 2.20
N TYR A 228 -5.53 -13.51 1.74
CA TYR A 228 -4.54 -14.42 1.17
C TYR A 228 -3.67 -15.05 2.25
N LEU A 229 -3.09 -14.25 3.15
CA LEU A 229 -2.11 -14.72 4.13
C LEU A 229 -2.69 -15.62 5.22
N LYS A 230 -3.97 -15.50 5.55
CA LYS A 230 -4.67 -16.42 6.48
C LYS A 230 -4.56 -17.88 6.06
N ASN A 231 -4.40 -18.17 4.78
CA ASN A 231 -4.23 -19.55 4.28
C ASN A 231 -2.89 -20.19 4.72
N PHE A 232 -1.98 -19.39 5.26
CA PHE A 232 -0.64 -19.84 5.68
C PHE A 232 -0.38 -19.62 7.18
N HIS A 233 -1.42 -19.26 7.98
CA HIS A 233 -1.27 -18.93 9.39
C HIS A 233 -1.99 -19.94 10.30
N PRO A 234 -1.35 -20.43 11.41
CA PRO A 234 -1.87 -21.53 12.24
C PRO A 234 -3.16 -21.18 12.99
N LYS A 235 -3.51 -19.93 13.15
CA LYS A 235 -4.80 -19.49 13.70
C LYS A 235 -5.98 -19.87 12.79
N TYR A 236 -5.75 -20.04 11.48
CA TYR A 236 -6.78 -20.26 10.46
C TYR A 236 -6.66 -21.60 9.76
N VAL A 237 -5.49 -22.20 9.76
CA VAL A 237 -5.19 -23.49 9.11
C VAL A 237 -4.52 -24.42 10.12
N PRO A 238 -4.91 -25.70 10.20
CA PRO A 238 -4.27 -26.66 11.11
C PRO A 238 -2.76 -26.72 10.93
N LEU A 239 -2.01 -26.69 12.05
CA LEU A 239 -0.54 -26.66 12.05
C LEU A 239 0.07 -27.85 11.30
N GLU A 240 -0.52 -29.03 11.40
CA GLU A 240 -0.07 -30.21 10.68
C GLU A 240 -0.10 -30.00 9.15
N LYS A 241 -1.19 -29.41 8.64
CA LYS A 241 -1.32 -29.06 7.22
C LYS A 241 -0.29 -28.02 6.81
N LEU A 242 -0.08 -26.98 7.62
CA LEU A 242 0.93 -25.95 7.34
C LEU A 242 2.35 -26.51 7.34
N THR A 243 2.63 -27.46 8.25
CA THR A 243 3.93 -28.17 8.30
C THR A 243 4.14 -28.99 7.05
N GLN A 244 3.10 -29.66 6.56
CA GLN A 244 3.17 -30.40 5.30
C GLN A 244 3.42 -29.46 4.12
N MET A 245 2.63 -28.39 3.98
CA MET A 245 2.78 -27.37 2.93
C MET A 245 4.20 -26.75 2.93
N ALA A 246 4.73 -26.45 4.12
CA ALA A 246 6.08 -25.91 4.26
C ALA A 246 7.13 -26.88 3.70
N LYS A 247 7.05 -28.17 4.08
CA LYS A 247 7.97 -29.21 3.59
C LYS A 247 7.88 -29.42 2.08
N GLU A 248 6.68 -29.39 1.51
CA GLU A 248 6.46 -29.51 0.06
C GLU A 248 7.11 -28.37 -0.72
N GLU A 249 7.20 -27.17 -0.12
CA GLU A 249 7.88 -26.01 -0.71
C GLU A 249 9.34 -25.85 -0.27
N GLY A 250 9.89 -26.82 0.50
CA GLY A 250 11.31 -26.85 0.90
C GLY A 250 11.64 -26.03 2.15
N TYR A 251 10.63 -25.73 2.99
CA TYR A 251 10.81 -25.02 4.26
C TYR A 251 10.70 -25.99 5.45
N ASP A 252 11.48 -25.75 6.50
CA ASP A 252 11.43 -26.54 7.73
C ASP A 252 10.22 -26.18 8.61
N TYR A 253 9.78 -24.92 8.56
CA TYR A 253 8.77 -24.37 9.44
C TYR A 253 7.71 -23.57 8.70
N TRP A 254 6.48 -23.55 9.24
CA TRP A 254 5.34 -22.80 8.69
C TRP A 254 5.62 -21.29 8.55
N TRP A 255 6.34 -20.68 9.48
CA TRP A 255 6.63 -19.23 9.42
C TRP A 255 7.60 -18.85 8.30
N GLN A 256 8.46 -19.79 7.87
CA GLN A 256 9.31 -19.60 6.71
C GLN A 256 8.47 -19.61 5.43
N LEU A 257 7.51 -20.54 5.32
CA LEU A 257 6.52 -20.56 4.24
C LEU A 257 5.70 -19.26 4.26
N PHE A 258 5.16 -18.87 5.43
CA PHE A 258 4.40 -17.64 5.59
C PHE A 258 5.18 -16.41 5.10
N ALA A 259 6.45 -16.30 5.50
CA ALA A 259 7.33 -15.21 5.06
C ALA A 259 7.53 -15.21 3.53
N ALA A 260 7.75 -16.36 2.92
CA ALA A 260 7.88 -16.49 1.47
C ALA A 260 6.58 -16.16 0.73
N LYS A 261 5.42 -16.47 1.33
CA LYS A 261 4.11 -16.14 0.75
C LYS A 261 3.77 -14.64 0.81
N GLY A 262 4.30 -13.85 1.77
CA GLY A 262 3.92 -12.46 1.80
C GLY A 262 4.73 -11.46 2.59
N THR A 263 5.45 -11.85 3.65
CA THR A 263 6.13 -10.88 4.52
C THR A 263 7.62 -10.71 4.24
N ASN A 264 8.24 -11.61 3.49
CA ASN A 264 9.58 -11.43 2.98
C ASN A 264 9.61 -10.27 1.98
N THR A 265 10.63 -9.42 2.03
CA THR A 265 10.80 -8.26 1.15
C THR A 265 10.78 -8.61 -0.34
N ASN A 266 11.21 -9.82 -0.70
CA ASN A 266 11.17 -10.31 -2.08
C ASN A 266 9.82 -10.95 -2.47
N ALA A 267 8.91 -11.20 -1.54
CA ALA A 267 7.69 -11.98 -1.80
C ALA A 267 6.90 -11.45 -3.00
N TRP A 268 6.75 -10.14 -3.14
CA TRP A 268 5.97 -9.55 -4.22
C TRP A 268 6.59 -9.70 -5.63
N ILE A 269 7.90 -10.04 -5.72
CA ILE A 269 8.59 -10.34 -6.99
C ILE A 269 8.93 -11.83 -7.16
N THR A 270 8.58 -12.66 -6.19
CA THR A 270 8.81 -14.12 -6.24
C THR A 270 7.53 -14.93 -6.17
N ASN A 271 6.45 -14.36 -5.63
CA ASN A 271 5.16 -15.01 -5.49
C ASN A 271 4.08 -14.31 -6.34
N PRO A 272 3.69 -14.89 -7.49
CA PRO A 272 2.70 -14.29 -8.40
C PRO A 272 1.27 -14.27 -7.83
N GLU A 273 1.00 -15.08 -6.80
CA GLU A 273 -0.32 -15.15 -6.16
C GLU A 273 -0.50 -14.07 -5.08
N LEU A 274 0.58 -13.40 -4.67
CA LEU A 274 0.50 -12.38 -3.62
C LEU A 274 -0.21 -11.13 -4.13
N PRO A 275 -1.38 -10.77 -3.56
CA PRO A 275 -2.05 -9.51 -3.88
C PRO A 275 -1.23 -8.32 -3.42
N VAL A 276 -1.15 -7.28 -4.26
CA VAL A 276 -0.37 -6.07 -4.00
C VAL A 276 -1.19 -4.80 -4.21
N LEU A 277 -0.75 -3.70 -3.63
CA LEU A 277 -1.29 -2.34 -3.87
C LEU A 277 -0.43 -1.52 -4.82
N TYR A 278 0.58 -2.12 -5.41
CA TYR A 278 1.56 -1.47 -6.28
C TYR A 278 1.03 -1.23 -7.69
N PRO A 279 1.62 -0.29 -8.45
CA PRO A 279 1.20 -0.04 -9.83
C PRO A 279 1.42 -1.23 -10.76
N TRP A 280 2.36 -2.11 -10.42
CA TRP A 280 2.60 -3.36 -11.14
C TRP A 280 2.60 -4.54 -10.15
N LYS A 281 2.21 -5.71 -10.65
CA LYS A 281 2.26 -7.00 -9.95
C LYS A 281 3.17 -7.96 -10.71
N LEU A 282 3.66 -9.00 -10.02
CA LEU A 282 4.47 -10.02 -10.65
C LEU A 282 3.67 -10.76 -11.72
N LYS A 283 4.21 -10.81 -12.94
CA LYS A 283 3.72 -11.64 -14.03
C LYS A 283 4.54 -12.91 -14.17
N LYS A 284 5.87 -12.78 -14.12
CA LYS A 284 6.80 -13.90 -14.35
C LYS A 284 8.16 -13.61 -13.75
N LEU A 285 8.72 -14.63 -13.11
CA LEU A 285 10.13 -14.67 -12.70
C LEU A 285 10.79 -15.91 -13.31
N THR A 286 11.95 -15.72 -13.94
CA THR A 286 12.80 -16.79 -14.49
C THR A 286 14.26 -16.51 -14.15
N ASP A 287 15.16 -17.45 -14.49
CA ASP A 287 16.60 -17.26 -14.30
C ASP A 287 17.17 -16.06 -15.10
N SER A 288 16.50 -15.68 -16.20
CA SER A 288 16.99 -14.63 -17.11
C SER A 288 16.26 -13.30 -16.96
N GLN A 289 15.03 -13.28 -16.42
CA GLN A 289 14.22 -12.06 -16.35
C GLN A 289 13.15 -12.09 -15.26
N LEU A 290 12.86 -10.91 -14.74
CA LEU A 290 11.67 -10.59 -13.96
C LEU A 290 10.75 -9.72 -14.83
N VAL A 291 9.48 -10.08 -14.92
CA VAL A 291 8.45 -9.33 -15.62
C VAL A 291 7.36 -8.95 -14.62
N ILE A 292 7.09 -7.67 -14.52
CA ILE A 292 5.95 -7.14 -13.78
C ILE A 292 4.98 -6.47 -14.74
N GLU A 293 3.69 -6.69 -14.53
CA GLU A 293 2.60 -6.16 -15.38
C GLU A 293 1.69 -5.22 -14.60
N ARG A 294 0.99 -4.36 -15.33
CA ARG A 294 0.02 -3.42 -14.78
C ARG A 294 -0.95 -4.08 -13.80
N ASN A 295 -1.10 -3.47 -12.62
CA ASN A 295 -2.15 -3.81 -11.67
C ASN A 295 -3.48 -3.18 -12.12
N PRO A 296 -4.52 -3.98 -12.44
CA PRO A 296 -5.78 -3.45 -12.91
C PRO A 296 -6.58 -2.68 -11.84
N TYR A 297 -6.25 -2.85 -10.57
CA TYR A 297 -6.90 -2.19 -9.43
C TYR A 297 -6.04 -1.08 -8.82
N TYR A 298 -5.02 -0.59 -9.55
CA TYR A 298 -4.20 0.49 -9.03
C TYR A 298 -5.03 1.77 -8.85
N PHE A 299 -4.87 2.42 -7.70
CA PHE A 299 -5.78 3.43 -7.16
C PHE A 299 -5.44 4.89 -7.52
N LYS A 300 -4.45 5.10 -8.39
CA LYS A 300 -4.02 6.44 -8.79
C LYS A 300 -4.48 6.76 -10.22
N VAL A 301 -4.81 8.03 -10.42
CA VAL A 301 -5.22 8.58 -11.72
C VAL A 301 -4.43 9.85 -12.02
N ASP A 302 -4.42 10.29 -13.27
CA ASP A 302 -3.91 11.59 -13.66
C ASP A 302 -5.03 12.65 -13.66
N PRO A 303 -4.72 13.94 -13.93
CA PRO A 303 -5.71 15.03 -14.02
C PRO A 303 -6.79 14.88 -15.09
N GLU A 304 -6.64 13.99 -16.06
CA GLU A 304 -7.64 13.65 -17.07
C GLU A 304 -8.46 12.43 -16.72
N GLY A 305 -8.21 11.84 -15.53
CA GLY A 305 -8.91 10.65 -15.04
C GLY A 305 -8.36 9.34 -15.60
N ASN A 306 -7.20 9.34 -16.24
CA ASN A 306 -6.58 8.12 -16.74
C ASN A 306 -5.99 7.30 -15.59
N GLN A 307 -6.42 6.04 -15.42
CA GLN A 307 -5.89 5.15 -14.40
C GLN A 307 -4.42 4.82 -14.67
N LEU A 308 -3.54 5.09 -13.69
CA LEU A 308 -2.12 4.78 -13.79
C LEU A 308 -1.83 3.28 -13.53
N PRO A 309 -0.65 2.78 -13.88
CA PRO A 309 0.46 3.44 -14.59
C PRO A 309 0.20 3.53 -16.10
N TYR A 310 0.95 4.37 -16.84
CA TYR A 310 0.87 4.41 -18.30
C TYR A 310 1.52 3.19 -18.95
N ILE A 311 2.65 2.73 -18.43
CA ILE A 311 3.43 1.60 -18.96
C ILE A 311 2.74 0.29 -18.62
N ASP A 312 2.58 -0.61 -19.61
CA ASP A 312 1.91 -1.90 -19.42
C ASP A 312 2.76 -2.90 -18.66
N GLU A 313 4.04 -3.00 -19.02
CA GLU A 313 4.96 -3.98 -18.46
C GLU A 313 6.34 -3.38 -18.21
N ILE A 314 7.02 -3.92 -17.20
CA ILE A 314 8.44 -3.68 -16.97
C ILE A 314 9.17 -5.02 -17.00
N VAL A 315 10.17 -5.12 -17.85
CA VAL A 315 11.01 -6.30 -17.99
C VAL A 315 12.41 -6.00 -17.47
N PHE A 316 12.79 -6.68 -16.41
CA PHE A 316 14.15 -6.62 -15.85
C PHE A 316 14.95 -7.83 -16.35
N TYR A 317 15.93 -7.58 -17.20
CA TYR A 317 16.86 -8.61 -17.68
C TYR A 317 17.95 -8.85 -16.64
N ARG A 318 18.06 -10.10 -16.19
CA ARG A 318 19.13 -10.48 -15.27
C ARG A 318 20.48 -10.43 -15.98
N ILE A 319 21.43 -9.78 -15.36
CA ILE A 319 22.81 -9.66 -15.81
C ILE A 319 23.75 -10.10 -14.69
N GLN A 320 24.94 -10.59 -15.06
CA GLN A 320 25.89 -11.10 -14.10
C GLN A 320 26.89 -10.03 -13.62
N ASP A 321 27.18 -9.06 -14.48
CA ASP A 321 28.15 -8.01 -14.20
C ASP A 321 27.78 -6.64 -14.79
N LYS A 322 28.47 -5.59 -14.34
CA LYS A 322 28.22 -4.21 -14.75
C LYS A 322 28.59 -3.91 -16.21
N GLN A 323 29.53 -4.64 -16.79
CA GLN A 323 29.93 -4.42 -18.19
C GLN A 323 28.83 -4.90 -19.13
N MET A 324 28.21 -6.04 -18.83
CA MET A 324 27.02 -6.52 -19.54
C MET A 324 25.85 -5.52 -19.42
N ALA A 325 25.69 -4.84 -18.26
CA ALA A 325 24.68 -3.81 -18.11
C ALA A 325 24.86 -2.68 -19.13
N LEU A 326 26.08 -2.19 -19.23
CA LEU A 326 26.42 -1.11 -20.18
C LEU A 326 26.18 -1.53 -21.64
N MET A 327 26.63 -2.73 -22.02
CA MET A 327 26.43 -3.28 -23.37
C MET A 327 24.95 -3.44 -23.75
N LYS A 328 24.09 -3.80 -22.79
CA LYS A 328 22.65 -3.91 -23.04
C LYS A 328 21.90 -2.56 -23.08
N ALA A 329 22.47 -1.53 -22.50
CA ALA A 329 21.91 -0.19 -22.51
C ALA A 329 22.27 0.62 -23.79
N MET A 330 23.28 0.21 -24.51
CA MET A 330 23.67 0.74 -25.83
C MET A 330 22.92 0.03 -26.96
#